data_805912f792fe69e95073e30cf5695479
#
_entry.id   805912f792fe69e95073e30cf5695479
#
_cell.length_a   1.000
_cell.length_b   1.000
_cell.length_c   1.000
_cell.angle_alpha   90.00
_cell.angle_beta   90.00
_cell.angle_gamma   90.00
#
_symmetry.space_group_name_H-M   'P 1'
#
loop_
_entity.id
_entity.type
_entity.pdbx_description
1 polymer ?
#
loop_
_entity_poly.entity_id
_entity_poly.type
_entity_poly.pdbx_seq_one_letter_code
_entity_poly.pdbx_strand_id
1 'polypeptide(L)'
;LLVNNMSAPANRADRKTGAGIRLLRWLIVLLLLVGVGWFAWVYRQIEATAAVDNAQPADAIAVFGAAEYAGRPSPVLHARLDKAVSLYHHDLAPVIVTLGGGSDKDSGLTEGGVGRDYLLANGVPYDRIIAETQSIDTEQQVDRLAKIAAREHFQKIIVVSDGTHLFRIAELCRRAGLLVYTSPRAPLGHIDDLDAAQRVMHEMLSYTSLRLDLHLSWVHRWWHGKAD
;
A
#
# COMPACT_ATOMS: atom_id res chain seq x y z
N LEU A 1 -65.72 42.71 37.80
CA LEU A 1 -64.64 41.74 38.00
C LEU A 1 -64.00 41.43 36.65
N LEU A 2 -62.85 42.13 36.35
CA LEU A 2 -62.01 41.92 35.15
C LEU A 2 -61.03 40.81 35.46
N VAL A 3 -61.14 39.65 34.77
CA VAL A 3 -60.14 38.58 34.79
C VAL A 3 -59.10 38.89 33.72
N ASN A 4 -57.91 39.30 34.14
CA ASN A 4 -56.79 39.60 33.28
C ASN A 4 -56.11 38.29 32.83
N ASN A 5 -56.26 37.92 31.55
CA ASN A 5 -55.70 36.72 30.96
C ASN A 5 -54.29 37.06 30.43
N MET A 6 -53.29 36.90 31.30
CA MET A 6 -51.90 37.05 30.94
C MET A 6 -51.40 35.78 30.19
N SER A 7 -51.38 35.84 28.89
CA SER A 7 -50.71 34.84 28.01
C SER A 7 -49.20 34.95 28.22
N ALA A 8 -48.58 33.91 28.74
CA ALA A 8 -47.12 33.85 28.87
C ALA A 8 -46.44 33.81 27.47
N PRO A 9 -45.34 34.49 27.25
CA PRO A 9 -44.62 34.48 25.97
C PRO A 9 -43.98 33.08 25.77
N ALA A 10 -44.36 32.42 24.70
CA ALA A 10 -43.74 31.13 24.33
C ALA A 10 -42.24 31.29 24.09
N ASN A 11 -41.47 30.46 24.77
CA ASN A 11 -40.03 30.49 24.87
C ASN A 11 -39.34 30.27 23.50
N ARG A 12 -38.84 31.34 22.87
CA ARG A 12 -38.10 31.32 21.60
C ARG A 12 -36.75 30.58 21.69
N ALA A 13 -36.23 30.30 22.89
CA ALA A 13 -34.96 29.61 23.12
C ALA A 13 -35.05 28.12 22.74
N ASP A 14 -36.15 27.43 23.02
CA ASP A 14 -36.34 25.99 22.73
C ASP A 14 -36.40 25.64 21.24
N ARG A 15 -36.80 26.56 20.40
CA ARG A 15 -36.82 26.33 18.93
C ARG A 15 -35.45 26.39 18.29
N LYS A 16 -34.50 27.18 18.84
CA LYS A 16 -33.14 27.30 18.30
C LYS A 16 -32.27 26.09 18.66
N THR A 17 -32.44 25.51 19.84
CA THR A 17 -31.73 24.28 20.26
C THR A 17 -32.15 23.07 19.43
N GLY A 18 -33.43 22.91 19.09
CA GLY A 18 -33.91 21.82 18.26
C GLY A 18 -33.39 21.85 16.80
N ALA A 19 -33.24 23.06 16.23
CA ALA A 19 -32.72 23.23 14.89
C ALA A 19 -31.20 22.90 14.82
N GLY A 20 -30.43 23.32 15.83
CA GLY A 20 -28.98 23.01 15.94
C GLY A 20 -28.71 21.51 16.04
N ILE A 21 -29.49 20.80 16.87
CA ILE A 21 -29.37 19.35 17.02
C ILE A 21 -29.71 18.61 15.73
N ARG A 22 -30.75 19.05 14.99
CA ARG A 22 -31.10 18.47 13.67
C ARG A 22 -29.97 18.68 12.66
N LEU A 23 -29.43 19.88 12.57
CA LEU A 23 -28.31 20.18 11.69
C LEU A 23 -27.08 19.31 12.02
N LEU A 24 -26.74 19.21 13.31
CA LEU A 24 -25.63 18.34 13.75
C LEU A 24 -25.85 16.87 13.38
N ARG A 25 -27.07 16.35 13.56
CA ARG A 25 -27.40 14.97 13.13
C ARG A 25 -27.22 14.78 11.62
N TRP A 26 -27.70 15.71 10.80
CA TRP A 26 -27.52 15.64 9.35
C TRP A 26 -26.05 15.77 8.94
N LEU A 27 -25.25 16.60 9.61
CA LEU A 27 -23.79 16.67 9.39
C LEU A 27 -23.10 15.36 9.73
N ILE A 28 -23.46 14.72 10.84
CA ILE A 28 -22.90 13.41 11.22
C ILE A 28 -23.28 12.35 10.17
N VAL A 29 -24.54 12.30 9.76
CA VAL A 29 -24.99 11.36 8.70
C VAL A 29 -24.25 11.62 7.40
N LEU A 30 -24.08 12.86 6.99
CA LEU A 30 -23.31 13.22 5.79
C LEU A 30 -21.86 12.78 5.90
N LEU A 31 -21.20 13.02 7.03
CA LEU A 31 -19.80 12.59 7.26
C LEU A 31 -19.68 11.06 7.21
N LEU A 32 -20.63 10.33 7.78
CA LEU A 32 -20.65 8.86 7.72
C LEU A 32 -20.82 8.38 6.27
N LEU A 33 -21.73 8.98 5.51
CA LEU A 33 -21.95 8.63 4.09
C LEU A 33 -20.70 8.92 3.25
N VAL A 34 -20.06 10.07 3.47
CA VAL A 34 -18.78 10.41 2.80
C VAL A 34 -17.71 9.42 3.17
N GLY A 35 -17.60 9.05 4.45
CA GLY A 35 -16.64 8.04 4.93
C GLY A 35 -16.86 6.67 4.27
N VAL A 36 -18.11 6.20 4.27
CA VAL A 36 -18.47 4.92 3.61
C VAL A 36 -18.18 4.98 2.11
N GLY A 37 -18.57 6.06 1.44
CA GLY A 37 -18.27 6.26 0.01
C GLY A 37 -16.77 6.27 -0.29
N TRP A 38 -15.96 6.91 0.57
CA TRP A 38 -14.51 6.92 0.46
C TRP A 38 -13.92 5.50 0.58
N PHE A 39 -14.28 4.75 1.62
CA PHE A 39 -13.76 3.40 1.81
C PHE A 39 -14.22 2.44 0.71
N ALA A 40 -15.47 2.56 0.24
CA ALA A 40 -15.96 1.78 -0.89
C ALA A 40 -15.17 2.08 -2.17
N TRP A 41 -14.84 3.36 -2.42
CA TRP A 41 -14.02 3.76 -3.55
C TRP A 41 -12.59 3.20 -3.44
N VAL A 42 -11.92 3.34 -2.27
CA VAL A 42 -10.57 2.79 -2.05
C VAL A 42 -10.56 1.28 -2.24
N TYR A 43 -11.53 0.57 -1.69
CA TYR A 43 -11.69 -0.88 -1.86
C TYR A 43 -11.74 -1.26 -3.35
N ARG A 44 -12.60 -0.57 -4.12
CA ARG A 44 -12.71 -0.83 -5.56
C ARG A 44 -11.42 -0.55 -6.33
N GLN A 45 -10.64 0.45 -5.94
CA GLN A 45 -9.35 0.73 -6.58
C GLN A 45 -8.32 -0.37 -6.26
N ILE A 46 -8.29 -0.86 -5.01
CA ILE A 46 -7.42 -1.98 -4.61
C ILE A 46 -7.76 -3.23 -5.44
N GLU A 47 -9.05 -3.62 -5.48
CA GLU A 47 -9.49 -4.79 -6.24
C GLU A 47 -9.22 -4.66 -7.74
N ALA A 48 -9.50 -3.49 -8.32
CA ALA A 48 -9.24 -3.23 -9.74
C ALA A 48 -7.74 -3.33 -10.08
N THR A 49 -6.87 -2.82 -9.20
CA THR A 49 -5.42 -2.91 -9.39
C THR A 49 -4.91 -4.33 -9.18
N ALA A 50 -5.48 -5.07 -8.22
CA ALA A 50 -5.10 -6.45 -7.92
C ALA A 50 -5.50 -7.42 -9.03
N ALA A 51 -6.60 -7.15 -9.73
CA ALA A 51 -7.16 -8.03 -10.75
C ALA A 51 -6.46 -7.96 -12.11
N VAL A 52 -5.63 -6.93 -12.35
CA VAL A 52 -5.07 -6.67 -13.68
C VAL A 52 -3.55 -6.64 -13.64
N ASP A 53 -2.94 -7.45 -14.49
CA ASP A 53 -1.51 -7.37 -14.78
C ASP A 53 -1.30 -6.33 -15.90
N ASN A 54 -0.75 -5.17 -15.54
CA ASN A 54 -0.49 -4.08 -16.46
C ASN A 54 0.97 -4.05 -16.98
N ALA A 55 1.72 -5.15 -16.82
CA ALA A 55 3.10 -5.20 -17.26
C ALA A 55 3.23 -4.87 -18.74
N GLN A 56 4.14 -3.95 -19.06
CA GLN A 56 4.46 -3.48 -20.41
C GLN A 56 5.98 -3.28 -20.49
N PRO A 57 6.56 -3.23 -21.71
CA PRO A 57 7.98 -2.95 -21.86
C PRO A 57 8.44 -1.70 -21.09
N ALA A 58 9.46 -1.90 -20.26
CA ALA A 58 9.96 -0.91 -19.31
C ALA A 58 11.50 -0.99 -19.20
N ASP A 59 12.10 -0.08 -18.44
CA ASP A 59 13.56 -0.02 -18.24
C ASP A 59 14.00 -0.96 -17.11
N ALA A 60 13.12 -1.20 -16.11
CA ALA A 60 13.41 -2.06 -14.99
C ALA A 60 12.15 -2.75 -14.43
N ILE A 61 12.36 -3.86 -13.73
CA ILE A 61 11.38 -4.52 -12.88
C ILE A 61 11.78 -4.28 -11.42
N ALA A 62 10.91 -3.66 -10.62
CA ALA A 62 11.14 -3.44 -9.20
C ALA A 62 10.33 -4.44 -8.38
N VAL A 63 11.01 -5.29 -7.61
CA VAL A 63 10.41 -6.26 -6.69
C VAL A 63 10.40 -5.64 -5.30
N PHE A 64 9.21 -5.36 -4.78
CA PHE A 64 9.04 -4.86 -3.42
C PHE A 64 9.28 -5.97 -2.41
N GLY A 65 10.00 -5.65 -1.34
CA GLY A 65 10.35 -6.58 -0.30
C GLY A 65 9.15 -7.18 0.43
N ALA A 66 9.38 -8.37 0.97
CA ALA A 66 8.53 -9.05 1.92
C ALA A 66 9.48 -9.72 2.92
N ALA A 67 9.00 -10.53 3.86
CA ALA A 67 9.90 -11.17 4.80
C ALA A 67 10.90 -12.13 4.13
N GLU A 68 12.08 -12.25 4.72
CA GLU A 68 13.05 -13.31 4.48
C GLU A 68 13.22 -14.14 5.77
N TYR A 69 13.63 -15.39 5.64
CA TYR A 69 13.85 -16.29 6.78
C TYR A 69 15.17 -17.04 6.62
N ALA A 70 16.15 -16.65 7.43
CA ALA A 70 17.47 -17.28 7.45
C ALA A 70 18.13 -17.39 6.05
N GLY A 71 18.07 -16.32 5.26
CA GLY A 71 18.66 -16.27 3.92
C GLY A 71 17.82 -16.89 2.81
N ARG A 72 16.56 -17.19 3.10
CA ARG A 72 15.60 -17.69 2.10
C ARG A 72 14.43 -16.73 1.97
N PRO A 73 13.94 -16.49 0.75
CA PRO A 73 12.74 -15.67 0.59
C PRO A 73 11.55 -16.36 1.28
N SER A 74 10.73 -15.57 2.00
CA SER A 74 9.42 -16.05 2.45
C SER A 74 8.56 -16.50 1.25
N PRO A 75 7.51 -17.31 1.44
CA PRO A 75 6.63 -17.70 0.32
C PRO A 75 6.12 -16.50 -0.48
N VAL A 76 5.87 -15.38 0.18
CA VAL A 76 5.40 -14.14 -0.47
C VAL A 76 6.50 -13.52 -1.32
N LEU A 77 7.71 -13.34 -0.76
CA LEU A 77 8.85 -12.81 -1.51
C LEU A 77 9.23 -13.72 -2.67
N HIS A 78 9.21 -15.03 -2.46
CA HIS A 78 9.47 -16.03 -3.50
C HIS A 78 8.53 -15.84 -4.70
N ALA A 79 7.21 -15.74 -4.46
CA ALA A 79 6.25 -15.57 -5.54
C ALA A 79 6.38 -14.21 -6.28
N ARG A 80 6.85 -13.16 -5.59
CA ARG A 80 7.20 -11.88 -6.23
C ARG A 80 8.44 -12.02 -7.13
N LEU A 81 9.45 -12.73 -6.65
CA LEU A 81 10.68 -12.99 -7.41
C LEU A 81 10.41 -13.87 -8.63
N ASP A 82 9.60 -14.94 -8.49
CA ASP A 82 9.15 -15.76 -9.62
C ASP A 82 8.47 -14.94 -10.71
N LYS A 83 7.59 -14.02 -10.30
CA LYS A 83 6.96 -13.08 -11.22
C LYS A 83 7.98 -12.22 -11.95
N ALA A 84 8.97 -11.69 -11.22
CA ALA A 84 10.02 -10.85 -11.81
C ALA A 84 10.91 -11.64 -12.79
N VAL A 85 11.28 -12.87 -12.45
CA VAL A 85 12.02 -13.80 -13.34
C VAL A 85 11.22 -14.05 -14.62
N SER A 86 9.91 -14.33 -14.48
CA SER A 86 9.03 -14.51 -15.63
C SER A 86 8.98 -13.29 -16.54
N LEU A 87 8.81 -12.08 -15.98
CA LEU A 87 8.80 -10.84 -16.75
C LEU A 87 10.13 -10.58 -17.46
N TYR A 88 11.26 -10.88 -16.79
CA TYR A 88 12.60 -10.73 -17.35
C TYR A 88 12.81 -11.70 -18.54
N HIS A 89 12.43 -12.96 -18.40
CA HIS A 89 12.55 -13.93 -19.49
C HIS A 89 11.59 -13.70 -20.67
N HIS A 90 10.56 -12.85 -20.46
CA HIS A 90 9.71 -12.37 -21.56
C HIS A 90 10.19 -11.03 -22.13
N ASP A 91 11.43 -10.63 -21.83
CA ASP A 91 12.08 -9.41 -22.33
C ASP A 91 11.30 -8.10 -22.04
N LEU A 92 10.51 -8.07 -20.95
CA LEU A 92 9.75 -6.88 -20.59
C LEU A 92 10.60 -5.79 -19.94
N ALA A 93 11.75 -6.14 -19.35
CA ALA A 93 12.74 -5.16 -18.91
C ALA A 93 14.12 -5.81 -18.76
N PRO A 94 15.22 -5.08 -19.02
CA PRO A 94 16.58 -5.61 -19.01
C PRO A 94 17.21 -5.69 -17.61
N VAL A 95 16.62 -5.08 -16.60
CA VAL A 95 17.18 -4.97 -15.23
C VAL A 95 16.10 -5.31 -14.20
N ILE A 96 16.50 -6.02 -13.12
CA ILE A 96 15.64 -6.26 -11.97
C ILE A 96 16.23 -5.52 -10.75
N VAL A 97 15.39 -4.75 -10.06
CA VAL A 97 15.71 -4.08 -8.79
C VAL A 97 14.99 -4.83 -7.68
N THR A 98 15.73 -5.40 -6.73
CA THR A 98 15.17 -5.98 -5.50
C THR A 98 15.25 -4.97 -4.37
N LEU A 99 14.16 -4.78 -3.62
CA LEU A 99 14.03 -3.75 -2.58
C LEU A 99 13.78 -4.40 -1.22
N GLY A 100 14.42 -3.88 -0.20
CA GLY A 100 14.13 -4.20 1.18
C GLY A 100 15.39 -4.48 2.02
N GLY A 101 15.46 -3.81 3.17
CA GLY A 101 16.45 -4.03 4.23
C GLY A 101 16.00 -5.16 5.16
N GLY A 102 16.94 -5.77 5.86
CA GLY A 102 16.64 -6.72 6.92
C GLY A 102 16.01 -6.03 8.14
N SER A 103 15.34 -6.79 8.99
CA SER A 103 15.01 -6.34 10.34
C SER A 103 16.25 -6.40 11.23
N ASP A 104 16.33 -5.57 12.29
CA ASP A 104 17.44 -5.60 13.28
C ASP A 104 17.58 -6.94 13.99
N LYS A 105 16.61 -7.84 13.86
CA LYS A 105 16.58 -9.19 14.45
C LYS A 105 17.23 -10.24 13.55
N ASP A 106 17.45 -9.93 12.29
CA ASP A 106 17.96 -10.89 11.31
C ASP A 106 19.47 -10.71 11.11
N SER A 107 20.19 -11.79 11.08
CA SER A 107 21.64 -11.99 11.00
C SER A 107 22.41 -11.24 9.87
N GLY A 108 22.02 -10.01 9.55
CA GLY A 108 22.62 -9.19 8.50
C GLY A 108 22.17 -9.53 7.08
N LEU A 109 21.20 -10.44 6.94
CA LEU A 109 20.57 -10.74 5.65
C LEU A 109 19.43 -9.76 5.39
N THR A 110 19.20 -9.42 4.13
CA THR A 110 18.19 -8.44 3.72
C THR A 110 17.32 -8.99 2.63
N GLU A 111 16.08 -8.55 2.58
CA GLU A 111 15.11 -8.97 1.54
C GLU A 111 15.65 -8.70 0.13
N GLY A 112 16.27 -7.53 -0.08
CA GLY A 112 16.90 -7.18 -1.35
C GLY A 112 18.12 -8.07 -1.69
N GLY A 113 18.95 -8.40 -0.69
CA GLY A 113 20.09 -9.30 -0.85
C GLY A 113 19.66 -10.73 -1.16
N VAL A 114 18.73 -11.27 -0.39
CA VAL A 114 18.14 -12.60 -0.61
C VAL A 114 17.44 -12.66 -1.97
N GLY A 115 16.75 -11.58 -2.36
CA GLY A 115 16.14 -11.45 -3.67
C GLY A 115 17.17 -11.53 -4.80
N ARG A 116 18.28 -10.81 -4.69
CA ARG A 116 19.41 -10.91 -5.64
C ARG A 116 19.92 -12.34 -5.78
N ASP A 117 20.18 -13.00 -4.65
CA ASP A 117 20.75 -14.34 -4.66
C ASP A 117 19.78 -15.36 -5.29
N TYR A 118 18.47 -15.17 -5.06
CA TYR A 118 17.44 -15.94 -5.73
C TYR A 118 17.44 -15.72 -7.26
N LEU A 119 17.52 -14.48 -7.70
CA LEU A 119 17.54 -14.13 -9.14
C LEU A 119 18.77 -14.71 -9.85
N LEU A 120 19.95 -14.66 -9.19
CA LEU A 120 21.17 -15.30 -9.71
C LEU A 120 21.01 -16.79 -9.89
N ALA A 121 20.41 -17.47 -8.89
CA ALA A 121 20.14 -18.91 -8.96
C ALA A 121 19.12 -19.27 -10.06
N ASN A 122 18.30 -18.32 -10.50
CA ASN A 122 17.33 -18.49 -11.59
C ASN A 122 17.79 -17.92 -12.94
N GLY A 123 19.11 -17.70 -13.11
CA GLY A 123 19.72 -17.41 -14.40
C GLY A 123 19.69 -15.92 -14.81
N VAL A 124 19.34 -15.01 -13.90
CA VAL A 124 19.47 -13.57 -14.17
C VAL A 124 20.94 -13.16 -13.95
N PRO A 125 21.63 -12.56 -14.93
CA PRO A 125 23.02 -12.14 -14.81
C PRO A 125 23.22 -11.10 -13.70
N TYR A 126 24.36 -11.13 -13.03
CA TYR A 126 24.69 -10.25 -11.92
C TYR A 126 24.60 -8.75 -12.29
N ASP A 127 25.07 -8.38 -13.48
CA ASP A 127 25.03 -7.01 -14.04
C ASP A 127 23.61 -6.54 -14.40
N ARG A 128 22.62 -7.43 -14.33
CA ARG A 128 21.20 -7.15 -14.54
C ARG A 128 20.40 -7.03 -13.25
N ILE A 129 21.06 -7.09 -12.09
CA ILE A 129 20.41 -7.04 -10.78
C ILE A 129 20.94 -5.89 -9.96
N ILE A 130 20.05 -5.05 -9.45
CA ILE A 130 20.35 -4.02 -8.47
C ILE A 130 19.66 -4.39 -7.15
N ALA A 131 20.43 -4.66 -6.10
CA ALA A 131 19.88 -4.96 -4.77
C ALA A 131 19.91 -3.71 -3.89
N GLU A 132 18.74 -3.23 -3.46
CA GLU A 132 18.57 -2.21 -2.44
C GLU A 132 18.33 -2.90 -1.09
N THR A 133 19.14 -2.60 -0.08
CA THR A 133 19.24 -3.37 1.16
C THR A 133 19.12 -2.52 2.42
N GLN A 134 18.59 -1.30 2.32
CA GLN A 134 18.55 -0.35 3.44
C GLN A 134 17.14 0.10 3.84
N SER A 135 16.16 -0.04 2.94
CA SER A 135 14.79 0.39 3.21
C SER A 135 14.06 -0.57 4.15
N ILE A 136 13.39 -0.05 5.16
CA ILE A 136 12.68 -0.84 6.19
C ILE A 136 11.16 -0.77 6.05
N ASP A 137 10.64 0.06 5.16
CA ASP A 137 9.21 0.21 4.87
C ASP A 137 8.96 0.57 3.40
N THR A 138 7.70 0.54 2.99
CA THR A 138 7.30 0.78 1.60
C THR A 138 7.65 2.18 1.11
N GLU A 139 7.54 3.19 1.95
CA GLU A 139 7.82 4.59 1.59
C GLU A 139 9.31 4.77 1.32
N GLN A 140 10.17 4.18 2.17
CA GLN A 140 11.60 4.16 1.95
C GLN A 140 11.98 3.33 0.71
N GLN A 141 11.30 2.19 0.45
CA GLN A 141 11.53 1.41 -0.77
C GLN A 141 11.26 2.26 -2.02
N VAL A 142 10.17 3.01 -2.05
CA VAL A 142 9.86 3.92 -3.16
C VAL A 142 10.88 5.05 -3.28
N ASP A 143 11.30 5.64 -2.17
CA ASP A 143 12.30 6.72 -2.16
C ASP A 143 13.66 6.23 -2.69
N ARG A 144 14.07 5.01 -2.30
CA ARG A 144 15.28 4.36 -2.81
C ARG A 144 15.14 4.00 -4.29
N LEU A 145 13.99 3.47 -4.69
CA LEU A 145 13.71 3.18 -6.10
C LEU A 145 13.79 4.44 -6.96
N ALA A 146 13.25 5.57 -6.49
CA ALA A 146 13.35 6.85 -7.21
C ALA A 146 14.80 7.31 -7.37
N LYS A 147 15.64 7.15 -6.35
CA LYS A 147 17.08 7.47 -6.42
C LYS A 147 17.82 6.53 -7.39
N ILE A 148 17.49 5.24 -7.40
CA ILE A 148 18.03 4.27 -8.34
C ILE A 148 17.59 4.64 -9.77
N ALA A 149 16.30 4.90 -9.99
CA ALA A 149 15.76 5.29 -11.29
C ALA A 149 16.44 6.54 -11.86
N ALA A 150 16.66 7.56 -11.02
CA ALA A 150 17.38 8.78 -11.44
C ALA A 150 18.84 8.50 -11.82
N ARG A 151 19.55 7.65 -11.07
CA ARG A 151 20.94 7.28 -11.32
C ARG A 151 21.11 6.46 -12.61
N GLU A 152 20.21 5.47 -12.80
CA GLU A 152 20.22 4.53 -13.92
C GLU A 152 19.43 5.05 -15.15
N HIS A 153 18.83 6.23 -15.05
CA HIS A 153 18.01 6.87 -16.09
C HIS A 153 16.76 6.07 -16.48
N PHE A 154 16.17 5.31 -15.55
CA PHE A 154 14.92 4.58 -15.79
C PHE A 154 13.74 5.56 -15.90
N GLN A 155 12.95 5.42 -16.98
CA GLN A 155 11.76 6.23 -17.24
C GLN A 155 10.49 5.48 -16.88
N LYS A 156 10.47 4.15 -17.10
CA LYS A 156 9.32 3.27 -16.89
C LYS A 156 9.75 2.07 -16.08
N ILE A 157 8.97 1.72 -15.08
CA ILE A 157 9.32 0.63 -14.16
C ILE A 157 8.10 -0.29 -13.99
N ILE A 158 8.29 -1.59 -14.11
CA ILE A 158 7.29 -2.57 -13.72
C ILE A 158 7.44 -2.83 -12.21
N VAL A 159 6.38 -2.64 -11.46
CA VAL A 159 6.36 -2.87 -10.01
C VAL A 159 5.69 -4.20 -9.70
N VAL A 160 6.42 -5.09 -9.04
CA VAL A 160 5.95 -6.41 -8.62
C VAL A 160 5.73 -6.45 -7.11
N SER A 161 4.51 -6.81 -6.70
CA SER A 161 4.12 -6.98 -5.29
C SER A 161 2.86 -7.82 -5.16
N ASP A 162 2.28 -7.90 -3.94
CA ASP A 162 0.94 -8.43 -3.72
C ASP A 162 -0.11 -7.54 -4.39
N GLY A 163 -1.11 -8.14 -5.00
CA GLY A 163 -2.15 -7.40 -5.73
C GLY A 163 -2.79 -6.29 -4.89
N THR A 164 -3.17 -6.60 -3.65
CA THR A 164 -3.79 -5.61 -2.73
C THR A 164 -2.85 -4.47 -2.36
N HIS A 165 -1.54 -4.70 -2.35
CA HIS A 165 -0.53 -3.69 -2.01
C HIS A 165 -0.18 -2.74 -3.16
N LEU A 166 -0.39 -3.18 -4.41
CA LEU A 166 0.03 -2.45 -5.62
C LEU A 166 -0.62 -1.08 -5.77
N PHE A 167 -1.89 -0.90 -5.33
CA PHE A 167 -2.55 0.38 -5.43
C PHE A 167 -1.85 1.47 -4.60
N ARG A 168 -1.43 1.15 -3.37
CA ARG A 168 -0.68 2.07 -2.51
C ARG A 168 0.73 2.33 -3.04
N ILE A 169 1.42 1.29 -3.50
CA ILE A 169 2.76 1.43 -4.11
C ILE A 169 2.69 2.34 -5.35
N ALA A 170 1.72 2.15 -6.23
CA ALA A 170 1.56 2.98 -7.43
C ALA A 170 1.36 4.46 -7.09
N GLU A 171 0.55 4.76 -6.05
CA GLU A 171 0.37 6.15 -5.59
C GLU A 171 1.64 6.73 -4.99
N LEU A 172 2.40 5.97 -4.20
CA LEU A 172 3.69 6.40 -3.67
C LEU A 172 4.69 6.67 -4.80
N CYS A 173 4.79 5.76 -5.77
CA CYS A 173 5.65 5.93 -6.95
C CYS A 173 5.26 7.19 -7.76
N ARG A 174 3.96 7.41 -7.98
CA ARG A 174 3.46 8.60 -8.67
C ARG A 174 3.84 9.90 -7.93
N ARG A 175 3.76 9.91 -6.58
CA ARG A 175 4.21 11.06 -5.77
C ARG A 175 5.72 11.30 -5.87
N ALA A 176 6.48 10.23 -6.00
CA ALA A 176 7.93 10.28 -6.21
C ALA A 176 8.33 10.61 -7.65
N GLY A 177 7.37 10.87 -8.57
CA GLY A 177 7.63 11.20 -9.96
C GLY A 177 7.97 10.01 -10.87
N LEU A 178 7.71 8.77 -10.40
CA LEU A 178 7.97 7.56 -11.18
C LEU A 178 6.75 7.16 -12.02
N LEU A 179 6.97 6.79 -13.27
CA LEU A 179 5.98 6.14 -14.13
C LEU A 179 6.07 4.62 -13.95
N VAL A 180 5.01 4.02 -13.40
CA VAL A 180 5.02 2.59 -13.06
C VAL A 180 3.88 1.82 -13.70
N TYR A 181 4.15 0.56 -14.04
CA TYR A 181 3.20 -0.47 -14.45
C TYR A 181 3.09 -1.51 -13.33
N THR A 182 1.90 -1.76 -12.85
CA THR A 182 1.67 -2.74 -11.76
C THR A 182 1.54 -4.14 -12.28
N SER A 183 2.21 -5.09 -11.63
CA SER A 183 2.19 -6.50 -11.98
C SER A 183 2.06 -7.34 -10.71
N PRO A 184 0.87 -7.89 -10.42
CA PRO A 184 0.64 -8.70 -9.23
C PRO A 184 1.35 -10.06 -9.34
N ARG A 185 1.90 -10.52 -8.22
CA ARG A 185 2.38 -11.91 -8.12
C ARG A 185 1.23 -12.92 -8.22
N ALA A 186 1.56 -14.16 -8.53
CA ALA A 186 0.58 -15.24 -8.49
C ALA A 186 0.01 -15.46 -7.07
N PRO A 187 -1.25 -15.86 -6.93
CA PRO A 187 -1.84 -16.21 -5.63
C PRO A 187 -1.07 -17.39 -4.98
N LEU A 188 -0.92 -17.33 -3.66
CA LEU A 188 -0.36 -18.40 -2.84
C LEU A 188 -1.50 -19.21 -2.22
N GLY A 189 -2.00 -20.20 -2.95
CA GLY A 189 -3.05 -21.07 -2.44
C GLY A 189 -4.33 -20.36 -2.01
N HIS A 190 -5.12 -21.03 -1.17
CA HIS A 190 -6.33 -20.48 -0.56
C HIS A 190 -5.92 -19.68 0.70
N ILE A 191 -6.29 -18.41 0.73
CA ILE A 191 -6.16 -17.55 1.92
C ILE A 191 -7.53 -17.56 2.59
N ASP A 192 -7.57 -17.70 3.93
CA ASP A 192 -8.80 -17.57 4.68
C ASP A 192 -9.44 -16.19 4.45
N ASP A 193 -10.76 -16.16 4.31
CA ASP A 193 -11.51 -14.93 4.02
C ASP A 193 -11.26 -13.84 5.06
N LEU A 194 -11.02 -14.20 6.32
CA LEU A 194 -10.70 -13.26 7.38
C LEU A 194 -9.32 -12.61 7.17
N ASP A 195 -8.32 -13.41 6.83
CA ASP A 195 -6.97 -12.92 6.54
C ASP A 195 -6.96 -12.04 5.28
N ALA A 196 -7.71 -12.42 4.26
CA ALA A 196 -7.89 -11.62 3.06
C ALA A 196 -8.53 -10.26 3.38
N ALA A 197 -9.61 -10.25 4.17
CA ALA A 197 -10.29 -9.03 4.60
C ALA A 197 -9.38 -8.13 5.46
N GLN A 198 -8.57 -8.71 6.35
CA GLN A 198 -7.62 -7.95 7.17
C GLN A 198 -6.54 -7.28 6.31
N ARG A 199 -6.00 -7.96 5.30
CA ARG A 199 -5.01 -7.39 4.37
C ARG A 199 -5.58 -6.21 3.59
N VAL A 200 -6.78 -6.37 3.04
CA VAL A 200 -7.47 -5.28 2.33
C VAL A 200 -7.75 -4.10 3.26
N MET A 201 -8.25 -4.36 4.48
CA MET A 201 -8.50 -3.32 5.47
C MET A 201 -7.22 -2.57 5.84
N HIS A 202 -6.11 -3.27 6.03
CA HIS A 202 -4.81 -2.65 6.27
C HIS A 202 -4.41 -1.70 5.14
N GLU A 203 -4.54 -2.12 3.89
CA GLU A 203 -4.21 -1.27 2.75
C GLU A 203 -5.16 -0.07 2.60
N MET A 204 -6.46 -0.25 2.88
CA MET A 204 -7.43 0.85 2.89
C MET A 204 -7.07 1.92 3.93
N LEU A 205 -6.70 1.51 5.14
CA LEU A 205 -6.30 2.42 6.22
C LEU A 205 -4.96 3.10 5.90
N SER A 206 -3.98 2.33 5.41
CA SER A 206 -2.66 2.85 5.04
C SER A 206 -2.74 3.85 3.89
N TYR A 207 -3.55 3.55 2.86
CA TYR A 207 -3.79 4.49 1.76
C TYR A 207 -4.52 5.75 2.23
N THR A 208 -5.51 5.61 3.11
CA THR A 208 -6.23 6.76 3.66
C THR A 208 -5.30 7.64 4.49
N SER A 209 -4.45 7.04 5.34
CA SER A 209 -3.41 7.76 6.09
C SER A 209 -2.47 8.52 5.15
N LEU A 210 -1.99 7.87 4.10
CA LEU A 210 -1.16 8.48 3.08
C LEU A 210 -1.85 9.68 2.40
N ARG A 211 -3.15 9.57 2.06
CA ARG A 211 -3.91 10.64 1.38
C ARG A 211 -4.18 11.85 2.26
N LEU A 212 -4.34 11.64 3.56
CA LEU A 212 -4.62 12.68 4.55
C LEU A 212 -3.34 13.25 5.19
N ASP A 213 -2.14 12.82 4.73
CA ASP A 213 -0.85 13.14 5.34
C ASP A 213 -0.82 12.92 6.86
N LEU A 214 -1.63 11.97 7.32
CA LEU A 214 -1.65 11.59 8.72
C LEU A 214 -0.45 10.69 8.99
N HIS A 215 0.59 11.24 9.63
CA HIS A 215 1.75 10.46 10.11
C HIS A 215 1.31 9.57 11.29
N LEU A 216 0.46 8.59 11.01
CA LEU A 216 -0.07 7.64 11.99
C LEU A 216 0.97 6.55 12.30
N SER A 217 2.15 6.95 12.76
CA SER A 217 3.22 6.03 13.19
C SER A 217 2.78 5.01 14.26
N TRP A 218 1.67 5.26 14.96
CA TRP A 218 1.09 4.36 15.93
C TRP A 218 0.34 3.18 15.28
N VAL A 219 -0.27 3.36 14.09
CA VAL A 219 -0.93 2.28 13.33
C VAL A 219 0.10 1.25 12.87
N HIS A 220 1.26 1.72 12.42
CA HIS A 220 2.38 0.86 12.02
C HIS A 220 2.88 0.01 13.20
N ARG A 221 3.03 0.60 14.39
CA ARG A 221 3.48 -0.12 15.61
C ARG A 221 2.45 -1.12 16.13
N TRP A 222 1.17 -0.83 16.03
CA TRP A 222 0.10 -1.72 16.50
C TRP A 222 0.00 -3.00 15.64
N TRP A 223 0.29 -2.89 14.35
CA TRP A 223 0.23 -4.03 13.42
C TRP A 223 1.45 -4.95 13.53
N HIS A 224 2.65 -4.40 13.62
CA HIS A 224 3.89 -5.17 13.73
C HIS A 224 4.15 -5.70 15.15
N GLY A 225 3.51 -5.18 16.19
CA GLY A 225 3.63 -5.66 17.57
C GLY A 225 2.84 -6.93 17.89
N LYS A 226 2.14 -7.53 16.94
CA LYS A 226 1.41 -8.81 17.11
C LYS A 226 2.07 -10.00 16.42
N ALA A 227 3.27 -9.84 15.91
CA ALA A 227 4.03 -10.87 15.22
C ALA A 227 5.17 -11.48 16.10
N ASP A 228 5.05 -11.35 17.43
CA ASP A 228 5.91 -12.04 18.41
C ASP A 228 5.20 -13.26 19.00
#